data_cc66ef157ac47c4b9dd7a4a590b48b2e
#
_entry.id   cc66ef157ac47c4b9dd7a4a590b48b2e
#
_cell.length_a   1.000
_cell.length_b   1.000
_cell.length_c   1.000
_cell.angle_alpha   90.00
_cell.angle_beta   90.00
_cell.angle_gamma   90.00
#
_symmetry.space_group_name_H-M   'P 1'
#
loop_
_entity.id
_entity.type
_entity.pdbx_description
1 polymer ?
#
loop_
_entity_poly.entity_id
_entity_poly.type
_entity_poly.pdbx_seq_one_letter_code
_entity_poly.pdbx_strand_id
1 'polypeptide(L)'
;MNPVTPTVLSRLERLHESIVRVIRGKAELVDSLIAALIARGHVLLEDVPGVGKTTLAQALARSLDLDFHRIQFTSDTLPSDIIGISVYRQDRGNFEFMPGPLFANVVLADEINRAAPRTQSALLEAMSEKAVTVDKTRHELAVPFLVVATQNPIESTGTYPLPESQLDRFLMRLSMGYPGRGEELELLRSGGTEPELEQLQPVLSAAEVLELQHEVSEVHVSDELRRYLMDVVELTRSHEALALGVSTRGTLAWQRCAQALALVRGRPFVIPDDLQETSEAVLAHRILLADPLVDDGWERSRRERAVIRSILENVPVPR
;
A
#
# COMPACT_ATOMS: atom_id res chain seq x y z
N MET A 1 2.83 -25.70 -15.62
CA MET A 1 3.21 -24.55 -14.77
C MET A 1 4.69 -24.68 -14.45
N ASN A 2 5.47 -23.64 -14.69
CA ASN A 2 6.85 -23.61 -14.24
C ASN A 2 6.86 -23.40 -12.71
N PRO A 3 7.65 -24.15 -11.94
CA PRO A 3 7.79 -23.88 -10.52
C PRO A 3 8.41 -22.49 -10.30
N VAL A 4 8.06 -21.83 -9.18
CA VAL A 4 8.78 -20.62 -8.75
C VAL A 4 10.25 -20.96 -8.62
N THR A 5 11.11 -20.18 -9.23
CA THR A 5 12.54 -20.51 -9.21
C THR A 5 13.09 -20.39 -7.78
N PRO A 6 14.03 -21.26 -7.36
CA PRO A 6 14.65 -21.16 -6.04
C PRO A 6 15.22 -19.75 -5.75
N THR A 7 15.66 -19.04 -6.77
CA THR A 7 16.18 -17.68 -6.67
C THR A 7 15.09 -16.68 -6.25
N VAL A 8 13.89 -16.76 -6.84
CA VAL A 8 12.75 -15.89 -6.49
C VAL A 8 12.32 -16.13 -5.05
N LEU A 9 12.19 -17.40 -4.64
CA LEU A 9 11.85 -17.78 -3.27
C LEU A 9 12.86 -17.22 -2.26
N SER A 10 14.14 -17.49 -2.47
CA SER A 10 15.21 -17.01 -1.59
C SER A 10 15.25 -15.48 -1.47
N ARG A 11 14.91 -14.76 -2.54
CA ARG A 11 14.82 -13.29 -2.52
C ARG A 11 13.67 -12.82 -1.62
N LEU A 12 12.49 -13.39 -1.78
CA LEU A 12 11.30 -13.03 -1.00
C LEU A 12 11.47 -13.39 0.48
N GLU A 13 12.02 -14.58 0.78
CA GLU A 13 12.33 -15.01 2.13
C GLU A 13 13.32 -14.05 2.82
N ARG A 14 14.44 -13.71 2.16
CA ARG A 14 15.42 -12.73 2.70
C ARG A 14 14.79 -11.37 2.97
N LEU A 15 13.92 -10.88 2.07
CA LEU A 15 13.25 -9.61 2.24
C LEU A 15 12.29 -9.65 3.44
N HIS A 16 11.47 -10.71 3.52
CA HIS A 16 10.57 -10.93 4.64
C HIS A 16 11.32 -10.99 5.97
N GLU A 17 12.35 -11.83 6.08
CA GLU A 17 13.16 -11.98 7.29
C GLU A 17 13.84 -10.68 7.70
N SER A 18 14.34 -9.89 6.73
CA SER A 18 14.95 -8.59 6.99
C SER A 18 13.99 -7.63 7.66
N ILE A 19 12.74 -7.53 7.14
CA ILE A 19 11.74 -6.60 7.67
C ILE A 19 11.17 -7.09 9.00
N VAL A 20 10.84 -8.39 9.14
CA VAL A 20 10.26 -8.97 10.36
C VAL A 20 11.22 -8.86 11.55
N ARG A 21 12.53 -8.83 11.32
CA ARG A 21 13.53 -8.60 12.37
C ARG A 21 13.29 -7.29 13.12
N VAL A 22 12.85 -6.24 12.40
CA VAL A 22 12.52 -4.92 12.96
C VAL A 22 11.05 -4.84 13.36
N ILE A 23 10.16 -5.36 12.51
CA ILE A 23 8.70 -5.30 12.70
C ILE A 23 8.19 -6.62 13.29
N ARG A 24 8.47 -6.80 14.57
CA ARG A 24 8.19 -8.07 15.28
C ARG A 24 6.69 -8.32 15.43
N GLY A 25 6.29 -9.59 15.37
CA GLY A 25 4.91 -10.04 15.59
C GLY A 25 3.91 -9.63 14.51
N LYS A 26 4.38 -9.16 13.33
CA LYS A 26 3.52 -8.66 12.23
C LYS A 26 3.88 -9.29 10.88
N ALA A 27 4.19 -10.59 10.87
CA ALA A 27 4.63 -11.30 9.66
C ALA A 27 3.62 -11.17 8.50
N GLU A 28 2.32 -11.35 8.75
CA GLU A 28 1.26 -11.23 7.73
C GLU A 28 1.15 -9.82 7.15
N LEU A 29 1.37 -8.78 7.98
CA LEU A 29 1.42 -7.40 7.51
C LEU A 29 2.62 -7.18 6.58
N VAL A 30 3.77 -7.75 6.92
CA VAL A 30 4.98 -7.69 6.10
C VAL A 30 4.77 -8.41 4.78
N ASP A 31 4.15 -9.60 4.77
CA ASP A 31 3.76 -10.30 3.55
C ASP A 31 2.85 -9.44 2.66
N SER A 32 1.84 -8.79 3.26
CA SER A 32 0.93 -7.90 2.55
C SER A 32 1.65 -6.68 1.96
N LEU A 33 2.60 -6.10 2.69
CA LEU A 33 3.40 -4.97 2.20
C LEU A 33 4.32 -5.37 1.06
N ILE A 34 4.98 -6.53 1.16
CA ILE A 34 5.81 -7.10 0.08
C ILE A 34 4.93 -7.41 -1.14
N ALA A 35 3.76 -8.04 -0.93
CA ALA A 35 2.80 -8.30 -2.00
C ALA A 35 2.35 -7.00 -2.69
N ALA A 36 2.09 -5.92 -1.95
CA ALA A 36 1.75 -4.63 -2.53
C ALA A 36 2.89 -4.05 -3.39
N LEU A 37 4.13 -4.13 -2.91
CA LEU A 37 5.32 -3.67 -3.65
C LEU A 37 5.49 -4.42 -4.98
N ILE A 38 5.45 -5.76 -4.94
CA ILE A 38 5.64 -6.57 -6.16
C ILE A 38 4.42 -6.55 -7.08
N ALA A 39 3.22 -6.29 -6.55
CA ALA A 39 2.01 -5.99 -7.34
C ALA A 39 2.03 -4.59 -7.97
N ARG A 40 3.09 -3.79 -7.78
CA ARG A 40 3.21 -2.39 -8.24
C ARG A 40 2.10 -1.49 -7.70
N GLY A 41 1.65 -1.75 -6.48
CA GLY A 41 0.60 -1.01 -5.80
C GLY A 41 1.13 -0.07 -4.73
N HIS A 42 0.26 0.79 -4.24
CA HIS A 42 0.50 1.70 -3.11
C HIS A 42 -0.32 1.26 -1.91
N VAL A 43 0.11 1.59 -0.71
CA VAL A 43 -0.52 1.13 0.55
C VAL A 43 -1.01 2.33 1.35
N LEU A 44 -2.21 2.20 1.90
CA LEU A 44 -2.75 3.09 2.91
C LEU A 44 -2.69 2.39 4.27
N LEU A 45 -1.96 2.94 5.23
CA LEU A 45 -1.92 2.46 6.61
C LEU A 45 -2.90 3.28 7.45
N GLU A 46 -3.94 2.62 7.92
CA GLU A 46 -4.99 3.23 8.72
C GLU A 46 -4.85 2.77 10.17
N ASP A 47 -4.30 3.65 11.03
CA ASP A 47 -3.96 3.28 12.40
C ASP A 47 -3.80 4.49 13.32
N VAL A 48 -3.84 4.21 14.62
CA VAL A 48 -3.50 5.19 15.65
C VAL A 48 -2.03 5.64 15.56
N PRO A 49 -1.68 6.83 16.06
CA PRO A 49 -0.28 7.27 16.14
C PRO A 49 0.59 6.33 16.99
N GLY A 50 1.89 6.26 16.65
CA GLY A 50 2.88 5.60 17.51
C GLY A 50 3.00 4.08 17.38
N VAL A 51 2.30 3.43 16.44
CA VAL A 51 2.35 1.96 16.25
C VAL A 51 3.53 1.48 15.38
N GLY A 52 4.40 2.39 14.87
CA GLY A 52 5.58 2.00 14.09
C GLY A 52 5.41 2.09 12.56
N LYS A 53 4.43 2.85 12.05
CA LYS A 53 4.20 3.03 10.60
C LYS A 53 5.45 3.55 9.87
N THR A 54 6.13 4.53 10.44
CA THR A 54 7.38 5.07 9.90
C THR A 54 8.48 4.03 9.87
N THR A 55 8.64 3.27 10.96
CA THR A 55 9.62 2.19 11.08
C THR A 55 9.41 1.11 10.02
N LEU A 56 8.14 0.73 9.75
CA LEU A 56 7.79 -0.24 8.71
C LEU A 56 8.23 0.23 7.31
N ALA A 57 7.91 1.48 6.94
CA ALA A 57 8.30 2.03 5.64
C ALA A 57 9.82 2.17 5.49
N GLN A 58 10.51 2.58 6.56
CA GLN A 58 11.97 2.67 6.58
C GLN A 58 12.63 1.29 6.51
N ALA A 59 12.12 0.29 7.24
CA ALA A 59 12.63 -1.07 7.19
C ALA A 59 12.54 -1.66 5.77
N LEU A 60 11.39 -1.45 5.09
CA LEU A 60 11.23 -1.86 3.70
C LEU A 60 12.26 -1.19 2.79
N ALA A 61 12.37 0.14 2.83
CA ALA A 61 13.26 0.89 1.95
C ALA A 61 14.74 0.50 2.15
N ARG A 62 15.20 0.39 3.41
CA ARG A 62 16.57 -0.03 3.73
C ARG A 62 16.87 -1.47 3.30
N SER A 63 15.88 -2.37 3.39
CA SER A 63 16.05 -3.76 2.94
C SER A 63 16.17 -3.90 1.42
N LEU A 64 15.85 -2.84 0.65
CA LEU A 64 15.76 -2.86 -0.81
C LEU A 64 16.82 -2.00 -1.50
N ASP A 65 17.75 -1.37 -0.78
CA ASP A 65 18.70 -0.37 -1.34
C ASP A 65 17.97 0.67 -2.21
N LEU A 66 16.87 1.20 -1.70
CA LEU A 66 16.01 2.16 -2.38
C LEU A 66 16.02 3.51 -1.68
N ASP A 67 15.93 4.57 -2.45
CA ASP A 67 15.77 5.92 -1.92
C ASP A 67 14.45 6.03 -1.15
N PHE A 68 14.55 6.58 0.07
CA PHE A 68 13.41 6.80 0.97
C PHE A 68 13.25 8.27 1.32
N HIS A 69 12.04 8.79 1.13
CA HIS A 69 11.67 10.10 1.64
C HIS A 69 10.41 10.01 2.52
N ARG A 70 10.41 10.78 3.60
CA ARG A 70 9.22 11.01 4.43
C ARG A 70 8.67 12.41 4.16
N ILE A 71 7.38 12.48 3.88
CA ILE A 71 6.63 13.70 3.72
C ILE A 71 5.61 13.76 4.87
N GLN A 72 5.78 14.69 5.81
CA GLN A 72 4.80 14.95 6.85
C GLN A 72 3.78 15.96 6.30
N PHE A 73 2.54 15.54 6.14
CA PHE A 73 1.48 16.41 5.64
C PHE A 73 0.89 17.27 6.78
N THR A 74 0.64 18.53 6.44
CA THR A 74 0.01 19.52 7.31
C THR A 74 -1.00 20.32 6.47
N SER A 75 -1.84 21.13 7.11
CA SER A 75 -2.85 21.95 6.41
C SER A 75 -2.26 22.99 5.45
N ASP A 76 -1.02 23.40 5.67
CA ASP A 76 -0.27 24.39 4.90
C ASP A 76 0.69 23.80 3.86
N THR A 77 0.83 22.45 3.80
CA THR A 77 1.63 21.77 2.79
C THR A 77 1.08 22.05 1.38
N LEU A 78 1.92 22.60 0.50
CA LEU A 78 1.56 22.91 -0.89
C LEU A 78 1.92 21.76 -1.84
N PRO A 79 1.27 21.63 -3.01
CA PRO A 79 1.67 20.69 -4.05
C PRO A 79 3.15 20.83 -4.46
N SER A 80 3.64 22.06 -4.57
CA SER A 80 5.05 22.36 -4.90
C SER A 80 6.06 21.81 -3.89
N ASP A 81 5.66 21.68 -2.62
CA ASP A 81 6.54 21.16 -1.57
C ASP A 81 6.79 19.65 -1.74
N ILE A 82 5.88 18.95 -2.40
CA ILE A 82 5.98 17.50 -2.63
C ILE A 82 6.49 17.15 -4.03
N ILE A 83 6.07 17.89 -5.07
CA ILE A 83 6.45 17.61 -6.46
C ILE A 83 7.71 18.35 -6.91
N GLY A 84 8.10 19.43 -6.21
CA GLY A 84 9.22 20.27 -6.61
C GLY A 84 8.80 21.52 -7.38
N ILE A 85 9.76 22.35 -7.71
CA ILE A 85 9.59 23.67 -8.33
C ILE A 85 10.64 23.93 -9.42
N SER A 86 10.32 24.81 -10.36
CA SER A 86 11.32 25.37 -11.27
C SER A 86 11.90 26.64 -10.69
N VAL A 87 13.21 26.70 -10.56
CA VAL A 87 13.96 27.85 -10.02
C VAL A 87 14.73 28.52 -11.15
N TYR A 88 14.61 29.84 -11.27
CA TYR A 88 15.41 30.59 -12.23
C TYR A 88 16.86 30.71 -11.75
N ARG A 89 17.80 30.19 -12.55
CA ARG A 89 19.24 30.28 -12.31
C ARG A 89 19.80 31.50 -13.03
N GLN A 90 20.15 32.55 -12.29
CA GLN A 90 20.70 33.78 -12.86
C GLN A 90 22.05 33.56 -13.55
N ASP A 91 22.88 32.63 -13.03
CA ASP A 91 24.20 32.27 -13.57
C ASP A 91 24.11 31.61 -14.96
N ARG A 92 23.00 30.92 -15.25
CA ARG A 92 22.76 30.19 -16.51
C ARG A 92 21.69 30.81 -17.39
N GLY A 93 20.92 31.76 -16.88
CA GLY A 93 19.82 32.42 -17.59
C GLY A 93 18.65 31.51 -17.96
N ASN A 94 18.48 30.41 -17.24
CA ASN A 94 17.44 29.40 -17.50
C ASN A 94 16.70 28.99 -16.22
N PHE A 95 15.54 28.34 -16.42
CA PHE A 95 14.83 27.65 -15.33
C PHE A 95 15.40 26.25 -15.16
N GLU A 96 15.65 25.84 -13.93
CA GLU A 96 16.10 24.51 -13.56
C GLU A 96 15.08 23.87 -12.64
N PHE A 97 14.62 22.65 -12.95
CA PHE A 97 13.70 21.91 -12.10
C PHE A 97 14.44 21.37 -10.88
N MET A 98 13.92 21.70 -9.71
CA MET A 98 14.35 21.18 -8.41
C MET A 98 13.33 20.13 -7.97
N PRO A 99 13.64 18.82 -8.04
CA PRO A 99 12.72 17.77 -7.65
C PRO A 99 12.37 17.84 -6.17
N GLY A 100 11.10 17.61 -5.87
CA GLY A 100 10.60 17.50 -4.51
C GLY A 100 10.81 16.09 -3.92
N PRO A 101 10.40 15.89 -2.66
CA PRO A 101 10.58 14.61 -1.95
C PRO A 101 9.81 13.43 -2.56
N LEU A 102 8.93 13.68 -3.52
CA LEU A 102 8.23 12.63 -4.25
C LEU A 102 9.16 11.84 -5.21
N PHE A 103 10.32 12.41 -5.56
CA PHE A 103 11.32 11.76 -6.41
C PHE A 103 12.21 10.80 -5.63
N ALA A 104 11.59 9.81 -5.00
CA ALA A 104 12.22 8.69 -4.32
C ALA A 104 11.50 7.39 -4.72
N ASN A 105 12.12 6.24 -4.44
CA ASN A 105 11.51 4.94 -4.72
C ASN A 105 10.41 4.59 -3.70
N VAL A 106 10.65 4.88 -2.43
CA VAL A 106 9.70 4.65 -1.33
C VAL A 106 9.39 5.98 -0.67
N VAL A 107 8.14 6.39 -0.74
CA VAL A 107 7.66 7.63 -0.12
C VAL A 107 6.69 7.29 1.00
N LEU A 108 7.03 7.70 2.23
CA LEU A 108 6.08 7.71 3.33
C LEU A 108 5.33 9.04 3.33
N ALA A 109 4.06 9.01 2.96
CA ALA A 109 3.14 10.13 2.99
C ALA A 109 2.40 10.13 4.33
N ASP A 110 2.98 10.78 5.35
CA ASP A 110 2.50 10.68 6.72
C ASP A 110 1.38 11.70 6.98
N GLU A 111 0.23 11.22 7.52
CA GLU A 111 -0.98 12.00 7.82
C GLU A 111 -1.58 12.69 6.58
N ILE A 112 -1.76 11.95 5.48
CA ILE A 112 -2.24 12.50 4.21
C ILE A 112 -3.58 13.24 4.33
N ASN A 113 -4.45 12.82 5.27
CA ASN A 113 -5.74 13.45 5.52
C ASN A 113 -5.64 14.86 6.16
N ARG A 114 -4.45 15.30 6.61
CA ARG A 114 -4.20 16.69 7.06
C ARG A 114 -3.92 17.66 5.92
N ALA A 115 -3.50 17.16 4.77
CA ALA A 115 -3.23 17.98 3.59
C ALA A 115 -4.50 18.51 2.95
N ALA A 116 -4.42 19.73 2.42
CA ALA A 116 -5.49 20.29 1.60
C ALA A 116 -5.78 19.39 0.36
N PRO A 117 -7.03 19.35 -0.15
CA PRO A 117 -7.42 18.47 -1.27
C PRO A 117 -6.56 18.62 -2.54
N ARG A 118 -6.02 19.81 -2.80
CA ARG A 118 -5.09 20.04 -3.91
C ARG A 118 -3.80 19.27 -3.76
N THR A 119 -3.23 19.24 -2.56
CA THR A 119 -1.97 18.54 -2.27
C THR A 119 -2.17 17.05 -2.28
N GLN A 120 -3.30 16.56 -1.72
CA GLN A 120 -3.69 15.16 -1.86
C GLN A 120 -3.81 14.74 -3.33
N SER A 121 -4.49 15.55 -4.16
CA SER A 121 -4.66 15.26 -5.59
C SER A 121 -3.33 15.18 -6.33
N ALA A 122 -2.37 16.05 -6.02
CA ALA A 122 -1.03 16.03 -6.63
C ALA A 122 -0.27 14.73 -6.33
N LEU A 123 -0.29 14.26 -5.07
CA LEU A 123 0.30 12.97 -4.70
C LEU A 123 -0.39 11.80 -5.44
N LEU A 124 -1.72 11.79 -5.42
CA LEU A 124 -2.52 10.71 -5.99
C LEU A 124 -2.42 10.67 -7.53
N GLU A 125 -2.26 11.82 -8.19
CA GLU A 125 -1.97 11.88 -9.62
C GLU A 125 -0.59 11.26 -9.91
N ALA A 126 0.44 11.66 -9.17
CA ALA A 126 1.78 11.09 -9.30
C ALA A 126 1.82 9.58 -9.08
N MET A 127 1.04 9.06 -8.12
CA MET A 127 0.89 7.60 -7.90
C MET A 127 0.31 6.89 -9.12
N SER A 128 -0.68 7.48 -9.78
CA SER A 128 -1.34 6.88 -10.94
C SER A 128 -0.53 6.97 -12.22
N GLU A 129 0.06 8.15 -12.48
CA GLU A 129 0.78 8.45 -13.71
C GLU A 129 2.26 8.06 -13.68
N LYS A 130 2.79 7.78 -12.48
CA LYS A 130 4.23 7.55 -12.21
C LYS A 130 5.12 8.67 -12.74
N ALA A 131 4.58 9.86 -12.82
CA ALA A 131 5.22 11.07 -13.28
C ALA A 131 4.52 12.29 -12.69
N VAL A 132 5.21 13.41 -12.69
CA VAL A 132 4.63 14.72 -12.36
C VAL A 132 4.85 15.68 -13.51
N THR A 133 3.94 16.63 -13.69
CA THR A 133 4.07 17.68 -14.73
C THR A 133 4.30 19.03 -14.05
N VAL A 134 5.47 19.63 -14.30
CA VAL A 134 5.82 20.98 -13.81
C VAL A 134 6.15 21.85 -15.02
N ASP A 135 5.54 23.03 -15.11
CA ASP A 135 5.76 23.98 -16.23
C ASP A 135 5.65 23.33 -17.62
N LYS A 136 4.64 22.47 -17.82
CA LYS A 136 4.38 21.71 -19.04
C LYS A 136 5.44 20.64 -19.37
N THR A 137 6.41 20.41 -18.51
CA THR A 137 7.42 19.35 -18.65
C THR A 137 7.04 18.18 -17.77
N ARG A 138 6.99 16.97 -18.37
CA ARG A 138 6.76 15.72 -17.65
C ARG A 138 8.07 15.20 -17.08
N HIS A 139 8.08 14.90 -15.79
CA HIS A 139 9.19 14.31 -15.05
C HIS A 139 8.78 12.94 -14.53
N GLU A 140 9.46 11.91 -14.99
CA GLU A 140 9.20 10.53 -14.55
C GLU A 140 9.70 10.31 -13.11
N LEU A 141 8.95 9.54 -12.33
CA LEU A 141 9.34 9.13 -10.98
C LEU A 141 10.28 7.92 -11.01
N ALA A 142 10.95 7.66 -9.90
CA ALA A 142 11.83 6.51 -9.75
C ALA A 142 11.06 5.19 -9.94
N VAL A 143 11.75 4.15 -10.41
CA VAL A 143 11.19 2.80 -10.60
C VAL A 143 12.09 1.80 -9.88
N PRO A 144 11.57 0.95 -8.99
CA PRO A 144 10.17 0.86 -8.53
C PRO A 144 9.72 2.09 -7.74
N PHE A 145 8.41 2.39 -7.73
CA PHE A 145 7.82 3.48 -6.99
C PHE A 145 6.71 2.97 -6.07
N LEU A 146 6.84 3.21 -4.77
CA LEU A 146 5.87 2.84 -3.75
C LEU A 146 5.56 4.02 -2.85
N VAL A 147 4.29 4.35 -2.72
CA VAL A 147 3.79 5.25 -1.67
C VAL A 147 3.17 4.41 -0.56
N VAL A 148 3.64 4.63 0.66
CA VAL A 148 3.01 4.18 1.90
C VAL A 148 2.39 5.43 2.53
N ALA A 149 1.09 5.62 2.35
CA ALA A 149 0.39 6.72 2.97
C ALA A 149 -0.15 6.32 4.34
N THR A 150 -0.17 7.24 5.29
CA THR A 150 -0.81 7.01 6.59
C THR A 150 -1.98 7.95 6.79
N GLN A 151 -3.01 7.49 7.47
CA GLN A 151 -4.06 8.33 8.01
C GLN A 151 -4.42 7.89 9.43
N ASN A 152 -4.85 8.86 10.23
CA ASN A 152 -5.41 8.60 11.54
C ASN A 152 -6.95 8.74 11.43
N PRO A 153 -7.69 7.65 11.55
CA PRO A 153 -9.14 7.68 11.39
C PRO A 153 -9.88 8.37 12.57
N ILE A 154 -9.21 8.52 13.71
CA ILE A 154 -9.81 9.13 14.93
C ILE A 154 -9.75 10.66 14.88
N GLU A 155 -8.74 11.24 14.23
CA GLU A 155 -8.64 12.70 14.09
C GLU A 155 -9.57 13.21 13.00
N SER A 156 -10.70 13.78 13.41
CA SER A 156 -11.66 14.44 12.51
C SER A 156 -11.47 15.96 12.41
N THR A 157 -10.91 16.59 13.45
CA THR A 157 -10.74 18.04 13.49
C THR A 157 -9.56 18.50 12.66
N GLY A 158 -9.80 19.37 11.67
CA GLY A 158 -8.75 19.90 10.79
C GLY A 158 -8.22 18.91 9.75
N THR A 159 -8.99 17.89 9.44
CA THR A 159 -8.64 16.88 8.42
C THR A 159 -9.56 16.98 7.21
N TYR A 160 -9.06 16.52 6.06
CA TYR A 160 -9.78 16.40 4.80
C TYR A 160 -9.82 14.91 4.42
N PRO A 161 -10.93 14.21 4.65
CA PRO A 161 -11.03 12.79 4.30
C PRO A 161 -10.83 12.57 2.79
N LEU A 162 -10.17 11.46 2.46
CA LEU A 162 -9.99 11.07 1.06
C LEU A 162 -11.32 10.57 0.49
N PRO A 163 -11.80 11.10 -0.64
CA PRO A 163 -12.95 10.55 -1.35
C PRO A 163 -12.71 9.11 -1.84
N GLU A 164 -13.77 8.34 -2.05
CA GLU A 164 -13.70 6.94 -2.50
C GLU A 164 -12.92 6.78 -3.82
N SER A 165 -13.09 7.71 -4.76
CA SER A 165 -12.35 7.72 -6.04
C SER A 165 -10.84 7.93 -5.87
N GLN A 166 -10.42 8.50 -4.76
CA GLN A 166 -9.02 8.68 -4.39
C GLN A 166 -8.50 7.47 -3.62
N LEU A 167 -9.31 6.88 -2.74
CA LEU A 167 -8.99 5.64 -2.04
C LEU A 167 -8.75 4.47 -3.00
N ASP A 168 -9.47 4.40 -4.12
CA ASP A 168 -9.28 3.35 -5.16
C ASP A 168 -7.89 3.36 -5.82
N ARG A 169 -7.07 4.40 -5.61
CA ARG A 169 -5.67 4.45 -6.09
C ARG A 169 -4.71 3.66 -5.22
N PHE A 170 -5.05 3.39 -3.96
CA PHE A 170 -4.30 2.49 -3.09
C PHE A 170 -4.66 1.04 -3.40
N LEU A 171 -3.65 0.18 -3.56
CA LEU A 171 -3.88 -1.24 -3.78
C LEU A 171 -4.48 -1.91 -2.54
N MET A 172 -3.90 -1.62 -1.39
CA MET A 172 -4.31 -2.16 -0.10
C MET A 172 -4.51 -1.06 0.93
N ARG A 173 -5.50 -1.28 1.81
CA ARG A 173 -5.66 -0.57 3.07
C ARG A 173 -5.35 -1.54 4.21
N LEU A 174 -4.25 -1.29 4.92
CA LEU A 174 -3.71 -2.15 5.96
C LEU A 174 -3.78 -1.46 7.34
N SER A 175 -3.74 -2.26 8.40
CA SER A 175 -3.62 -1.81 9.78
C SER A 175 -2.53 -2.61 10.48
N MET A 176 -1.66 -1.93 11.22
CA MET A 176 -0.63 -2.58 12.05
C MET A 176 -1.21 -3.04 13.39
N GLY A 177 -2.11 -2.24 13.98
CA GLY A 177 -2.54 -2.39 15.35
C GLY A 177 -1.38 -2.27 16.36
N TYR A 178 -1.71 -2.36 17.62
CA TYR A 178 -0.68 -2.38 18.67
C TYR A 178 0.15 -3.66 18.58
N PRO A 179 1.44 -3.61 19.01
CA PRO A 179 2.24 -4.81 19.20
C PRO A 179 1.58 -5.73 20.24
N GLY A 180 1.87 -7.02 20.19
CA GLY A 180 1.49 -7.93 21.25
C GLY A 180 2.25 -7.65 22.55
N ARG A 181 1.73 -8.13 23.67
CA ARG A 181 2.36 -7.89 24.98
C ARG A 181 3.82 -8.38 25.05
N GLY A 182 4.14 -9.46 24.35
CA GLY A 182 5.50 -10.02 24.28
C GLY A 182 6.45 -9.08 23.56
N GLU A 183 6.03 -8.59 22.39
CA GLU A 183 6.77 -7.67 21.57
C GLU A 183 6.96 -6.32 22.25
N GLU A 184 5.95 -5.79 22.96
CA GLU A 184 6.09 -4.55 23.72
C GLU A 184 7.12 -4.70 24.86
N LEU A 185 7.13 -5.83 25.56
CA LEU A 185 8.13 -6.11 26.59
C LEU A 185 9.55 -6.18 26.02
N GLU A 186 9.71 -6.70 24.80
CA GLU A 186 11.00 -6.70 24.13
C GLU A 186 11.43 -5.31 23.70
N LEU A 187 10.51 -4.49 23.17
CA LEU A 187 10.77 -3.09 22.84
C LEU A 187 11.22 -2.28 24.05
N LEU A 188 10.59 -2.52 25.22
CA LEU A 188 11.01 -1.90 26.48
C LEU A 188 12.41 -2.33 26.91
N ARG A 189 12.81 -3.57 26.65
CA ARG A 189 14.15 -4.09 26.99
C ARG A 189 15.23 -3.58 26.04
N SER A 190 14.92 -3.48 24.73
CA SER A 190 15.85 -3.02 23.70
C SER A 190 15.98 -1.50 23.63
N GLY A 191 15.05 -0.76 24.25
CA GLY A 191 15.01 0.70 24.15
C GLY A 191 14.44 1.23 22.83
N GLY A 192 13.73 0.39 22.06
CA GLY A 192 13.11 0.75 20.77
C GLY A 192 13.57 -0.12 19.62
N THR A 193 13.22 0.28 18.39
CA THR A 193 13.55 -0.43 17.14
C THR A 193 14.68 0.24 16.34
N GLU A 194 15.13 1.43 16.75
CA GLU A 194 16.16 2.20 16.04
C GLU A 194 17.46 1.42 15.84
N PRO A 195 18.01 0.70 16.83
CA PRO A 195 19.27 -0.04 16.65
C PRO A 195 19.18 -1.13 15.59
N GLU A 196 18.06 -1.88 15.57
CA GLU A 196 17.83 -2.92 14.57
C GLU A 196 17.60 -2.31 13.17
N LEU A 197 16.89 -1.20 13.08
CA LEU A 197 16.66 -0.48 11.84
C LEU A 197 17.97 0.05 11.24
N GLU A 198 18.88 0.58 12.07
CA GLU A 198 20.19 1.07 11.64
C GLU A 198 21.11 -0.05 11.14
N GLN A 199 20.97 -1.26 11.66
CA GLN A 199 21.74 -2.43 11.28
C GLN A 199 21.24 -3.14 10.02
N LEU A 200 20.05 -2.78 9.51
CA LEU A 200 19.52 -3.37 8.28
C LEU A 200 20.46 -3.09 7.11
N GLN A 201 20.75 -4.16 6.37
CA GLN A 201 21.50 -4.10 5.14
C GLN A 201 20.56 -4.43 3.96
N PRO A 202 20.77 -3.82 2.79
CA PRO A 202 20.03 -4.17 1.59
C PRO A 202 20.16 -5.66 1.26
N VAL A 203 19.04 -6.32 1.03
CA VAL A 203 18.98 -7.74 0.64
C VAL A 203 18.54 -7.94 -0.81
N LEU A 204 17.93 -6.91 -1.42
CA LEU A 204 17.57 -6.87 -2.83
C LEU A 204 17.90 -5.50 -3.42
N SER A 205 18.29 -5.49 -4.68
CA SER A 205 18.44 -4.30 -5.50
C SER A 205 17.13 -3.87 -6.16
N ALA A 206 17.06 -2.64 -6.66
CA ALA A 206 15.93 -2.15 -7.47
C ALA A 206 15.65 -3.05 -8.68
N ALA A 207 16.68 -3.55 -9.36
CA ALA A 207 16.53 -4.45 -10.51
C ALA A 207 15.86 -5.78 -10.11
N GLU A 208 16.26 -6.38 -8.98
CA GLU A 208 15.65 -7.61 -8.48
C GLU A 208 14.18 -7.41 -8.08
N VAL A 209 13.82 -6.24 -7.52
CA VAL A 209 12.41 -5.90 -7.27
C VAL A 209 11.61 -5.84 -8.56
N LEU A 210 12.17 -5.26 -9.63
CA LEU A 210 11.50 -5.22 -10.95
C LEU A 210 11.31 -6.61 -11.56
N GLU A 211 12.28 -7.50 -11.40
CA GLU A 211 12.14 -8.90 -11.79
C GLU A 211 10.99 -9.57 -11.02
N LEU A 212 10.93 -9.42 -9.69
CA LEU A 212 9.82 -9.93 -8.87
C LEU A 212 8.46 -9.36 -9.31
N GLN A 213 8.40 -8.08 -9.68
CA GLN A 213 7.19 -7.46 -10.23
C GLN A 213 6.74 -8.06 -11.57
N HIS A 214 7.67 -8.57 -12.36
CA HIS A 214 7.36 -9.30 -13.59
C HIS A 214 6.83 -10.70 -13.29
N GLU A 215 7.46 -11.43 -12.37
CA GLU A 215 7.07 -12.77 -11.95
C GLU A 215 5.62 -12.85 -11.44
N VAL A 216 5.09 -11.78 -10.82
CA VAL A 216 3.68 -11.73 -10.38
C VAL A 216 2.73 -11.96 -11.55
N SER A 217 3.02 -11.46 -12.76
CA SER A 217 2.16 -11.64 -13.92
C SER A 217 2.13 -13.06 -14.45
N GLU A 218 3.17 -13.86 -14.13
CA GLU A 218 3.30 -15.26 -14.53
C GLU A 218 2.59 -16.22 -13.56
N VAL A 219 2.19 -15.74 -12.36
CA VAL A 219 1.46 -16.56 -11.38
C VAL A 219 0.09 -16.93 -11.94
N HIS A 220 -0.16 -18.23 -12.04
CA HIS A 220 -1.38 -18.76 -12.66
C HIS A 220 -2.62 -18.50 -11.78
N VAL A 221 -3.72 -18.13 -12.43
CA VAL A 221 -5.06 -18.07 -11.81
C VAL A 221 -5.97 -18.96 -12.63
N SER A 222 -6.63 -19.93 -12.00
CA SER A 222 -7.56 -20.83 -12.70
C SER A 222 -8.85 -20.08 -13.09
N ASP A 223 -9.57 -20.60 -14.09
CA ASP A 223 -10.83 -20.00 -14.50
C ASP A 223 -11.93 -20.16 -13.44
N GLU A 224 -11.84 -21.19 -12.60
CA GLU A 224 -12.71 -21.38 -11.44
C GLU A 224 -12.50 -20.24 -10.41
N LEU A 225 -11.25 -19.88 -10.12
CA LEU A 225 -10.93 -18.78 -9.21
C LEU A 225 -11.32 -17.42 -9.80
N ARG A 226 -11.20 -17.24 -11.13
CA ARG A 226 -11.69 -16.02 -11.78
C ARG A 226 -13.22 -15.89 -11.70
N ARG A 227 -13.96 -17.02 -11.82
CA ARG A 227 -15.43 -17.01 -11.62
C ARG A 227 -15.76 -16.70 -10.18
N TYR A 228 -15.13 -17.35 -9.21
CA TYR A 228 -15.32 -17.06 -7.79
C TYR A 228 -15.08 -15.59 -7.46
N LEU A 229 -13.98 -15.02 -7.96
CA LEU A 229 -13.68 -13.59 -7.82
C LEU A 229 -14.81 -12.72 -8.40
N MET A 230 -15.30 -13.05 -9.58
CA MET A 230 -16.41 -12.32 -10.22
C MET A 230 -17.71 -12.46 -9.43
N ASP A 231 -18.03 -13.66 -8.93
CA ASP A 231 -19.24 -13.89 -8.12
C ASP A 231 -19.23 -13.00 -6.86
N VAL A 232 -18.09 -12.90 -6.16
CA VAL A 232 -17.90 -12.00 -5.01
C VAL A 232 -18.10 -10.54 -5.42
N VAL A 233 -17.48 -10.10 -6.52
CA VAL A 233 -17.58 -8.72 -7.01
C VAL A 233 -19.01 -8.36 -7.42
N GLU A 234 -19.73 -9.26 -8.09
CA GLU A 234 -21.14 -9.05 -8.47
C GLU A 234 -22.05 -8.94 -7.27
N LEU A 235 -21.82 -9.73 -6.22
CA LEU A 235 -22.54 -9.57 -4.96
C LEU A 235 -22.26 -8.23 -4.31
N THR A 236 -21.05 -7.67 -4.37
CA THR A 236 -20.81 -6.31 -3.86
C THR A 236 -21.65 -5.27 -4.58
N ARG A 237 -21.96 -5.45 -5.87
CA ARG A 237 -22.71 -4.50 -6.71
C ARG A 237 -24.22 -4.57 -6.51
N SER A 238 -24.71 -5.68 -5.96
CA SER A 238 -26.14 -5.92 -5.71
C SER A 238 -26.52 -6.00 -4.23
N HIS A 239 -25.55 -5.85 -3.31
CA HIS A 239 -25.75 -5.99 -1.88
C HIS A 239 -26.50 -4.78 -1.31
N GLU A 240 -27.59 -5.02 -0.55
CA GLU A 240 -28.47 -3.98 0.01
C GLU A 240 -27.77 -2.97 0.94
N ALA A 241 -26.73 -3.40 1.65
CA ALA A 241 -25.94 -2.53 2.53
C ALA A 241 -24.98 -1.60 1.77
N LEU A 242 -24.85 -1.73 0.43
CA LEU A 242 -23.91 -0.98 -0.39
C LEU A 242 -24.62 -0.05 -1.37
N ALA A 243 -24.22 1.23 -1.37
CA ALA A 243 -24.61 2.19 -2.39
C ALA A 243 -23.72 2.06 -3.65
N LEU A 244 -22.47 1.59 -3.48
CA LEU A 244 -21.54 1.34 -4.57
C LEU A 244 -20.70 0.09 -4.26
N GLY A 245 -20.68 -0.85 -5.21
CA GLY A 245 -19.84 -2.05 -5.16
C GLY A 245 -18.48 -1.85 -5.83
N VAL A 246 -17.69 -2.91 -5.86
CA VAL A 246 -16.31 -2.92 -6.38
C VAL A 246 -16.27 -2.61 -7.87
N SER A 247 -15.40 -1.69 -8.27
CA SER A 247 -15.14 -1.31 -9.66
C SER A 247 -14.34 -2.39 -10.42
N THR A 248 -14.32 -2.33 -11.76
CA THR A 248 -13.46 -3.22 -12.58
C THR A 248 -11.98 -3.04 -12.25
N ARG A 249 -11.53 -1.82 -11.90
CA ARG A 249 -10.17 -1.57 -11.42
C ARG A 249 -9.90 -2.34 -10.11
N GLY A 250 -10.84 -2.30 -9.16
CA GLY A 250 -10.75 -3.05 -7.91
C GLY A 250 -10.72 -4.56 -8.13
N THR A 251 -11.49 -5.08 -9.09
CA THR A 251 -11.46 -6.50 -9.50
C THR A 251 -10.07 -6.94 -9.96
N LEU A 252 -9.46 -6.16 -10.86
CA LEU A 252 -8.10 -6.43 -11.37
C LEU A 252 -7.03 -6.26 -10.28
N ALA A 253 -7.20 -5.28 -9.41
CA ALA A 253 -6.32 -5.06 -8.27
C ALA A 253 -6.35 -6.25 -7.32
N TRP A 254 -7.53 -6.82 -7.04
CA TRP A 254 -7.67 -7.98 -6.16
C TRP A 254 -7.01 -9.24 -6.74
N GLN A 255 -7.24 -9.54 -8.02
CA GLN A 255 -6.55 -10.66 -8.68
C GLN A 255 -5.02 -10.50 -8.60
N ARG A 256 -4.50 -9.31 -8.95
CA ARG A 256 -3.05 -9.05 -8.91
C ARG A 256 -2.48 -9.18 -7.50
N CYS A 257 -3.23 -8.75 -6.50
CA CYS A 257 -2.83 -8.86 -5.11
C CYS A 257 -2.74 -10.32 -4.64
N ALA A 258 -3.73 -11.15 -4.99
CA ALA A 258 -3.70 -12.58 -4.73
C ALA A 258 -2.54 -13.29 -5.44
N GLN A 259 -2.25 -12.91 -6.69
CA GLN A 259 -1.07 -13.42 -7.41
C GLN A 259 0.24 -13.07 -6.70
N ALA A 260 0.35 -11.82 -6.24
CA ALA A 260 1.52 -11.37 -5.50
C ALA A 260 1.68 -12.12 -4.16
N LEU A 261 0.58 -12.30 -3.41
CA LEU A 261 0.60 -13.05 -2.15
C LEU A 261 0.97 -14.52 -2.37
N ALA A 262 0.43 -15.15 -3.42
CA ALA A 262 0.80 -16.51 -3.79
C ALA A 262 2.32 -16.63 -4.07
N LEU A 263 2.89 -15.64 -4.78
CA LEU A 263 4.32 -15.59 -5.07
C LEU A 263 5.16 -15.39 -3.80
N VAL A 264 4.75 -14.49 -2.90
CA VAL A 264 5.39 -14.29 -1.58
C VAL A 264 5.43 -15.59 -0.79
N ARG A 265 4.38 -16.40 -0.91
CA ARG A 265 4.27 -17.73 -0.27
C ARG A 265 4.89 -18.88 -1.09
N GLY A 266 5.65 -18.55 -2.12
CA GLY A 266 6.41 -19.50 -2.92
C GLY A 266 5.58 -20.36 -3.87
N ARG A 267 4.37 -19.93 -4.24
CA ARG A 267 3.50 -20.69 -5.13
C ARG A 267 3.39 -20.02 -6.51
N PRO A 268 3.51 -20.80 -7.61
CA PRO A 268 3.32 -20.28 -8.97
C PRO A 268 1.83 -20.23 -9.39
N PHE A 269 0.91 -20.42 -8.45
CA PHE A 269 -0.52 -20.37 -8.67
C PHE A 269 -1.27 -19.84 -7.45
N VAL A 270 -2.39 -19.19 -7.70
CA VAL A 270 -3.30 -18.67 -6.68
C VAL A 270 -4.18 -19.81 -6.16
N ILE A 271 -4.44 -19.80 -4.86
CA ILE A 271 -5.45 -20.65 -4.19
C ILE A 271 -6.59 -19.78 -3.63
N PRO A 272 -7.75 -20.35 -3.28
CA PRO A 272 -8.86 -19.57 -2.72
C PRO A 272 -8.47 -18.73 -1.51
N ASP A 273 -7.62 -19.24 -0.64
CA ASP A 273 -7.17 -18.57 0.58
C ASP A 273 -6.47 -17.24 0.26
N ASP A 274 -5.70 -17.14 -0.83
CA ASP A 274 -5.04 -15.89 -1.23
C ASP A 274 -6.04 -14.79 -1.59
N LEU A 275 -7.15 -15.16 -2.24
CA LEU A 275 -8.25 -14.24 -2.52
C LEU A 275 -8.95 -13.83 -1.24
N GLN A 276 -9.27 -14.79 -0.36
CA GLN A 276 -9.98 -14.50 0.89
C GLN A 276 -9.17 -13.59 1.81
N GLU A 277 -7.90 -13.88 2.04
CA GLU A 277 -7.03 -13.11 2.92
C GLU A 277 -6.78 -11.68 2.41
N THR A 278 -6.65 -11.50 1.10
CA THR A 278 -6.43 -10.18 0.52
C THR A 278 -7.72 -9.36 0.36
N SER A 279 -8.90 -9.98 0.48
CA SER A 279 -10.18 -9.37 0.17
C SER A 279 -10.48 -8.10 0.98
N GLU A 280 -10.39 -8.17 2.30
CA GLU A 280 -10.67 -7.02 3.17
C GLU A 280 -9.70 -5.87 2.89
N ALA A 281 -8.40 -6.19 2.76
CA ALA A 281 -7.37 -5.19 2.50
C ALA A 281 -7.53 -4.50 1.14
N VAL A 282 -8.02 -5.23 0.14
CA VAL A 282 -8.15 -4.71 -1.24
C VAL A 282 -9.54 -4.14 -1.52
N LEU A 283 -10.61 -4.76 -1.01
CA LEU A 283 -11.97 -4.41 -1.43
C LEU A 283 -12.68 -3.43 -0.48
N ALA A 284 -12.40 -3.47 0.83
CA ALA A 284 -13.18 -2.74 1.81
C ALA A 284 -13.16 -1.22 1.59
N HIS A 285 -12.06 -0.64 1.14
CA HIS A 285 -11.96 0.80 0.85
C HIS A 285 -12.45 1.18 -0.56
N ARG A 286 -13.02 0.23 -1.32
CA ARG A 286 -13.56 0.40 -2.68
C ARG A 286 -15.06 0.25 -2.77
N ILE A 287 -15.72 0.07 -1.63
CA ILE A 287 -17.18 0.01 -1.52
C ILE A 287 -17.69 1.25 -0.80
N LEU A 288 -18.94 1.62 -1.07
CA LEU A 288 -19.62 2.70 -0.36
C LEU A 288 -20.84 2.13 0.35
N LEU A 289 -20.91 2.31 1.67
CA LEU A 289 -22.07 1.89 2.47
C LEU A 289 -23.30 2.70 2.10
N ALA A 290 -24.47 2.06 2.08
CA ALA A 290 -25.76 2.72 1.80
C ALA A 290 -26.21 3.62 2.95
N ASP A 291 -25.81 3.34 4.19
CA ASP A 291 -26.11 4.14 5.36
C ASP A 291 -24.98 5.14 5.66
N PRO A 292 -25.17 6.45 5.41
CA PRO A 292 -24.15 7.47 5.60
C PRO A 292 -24.01 7.95 7.05
N LEU A 293 -24.81 7.44 8.00
CA LEU A 293 -24.88 7.94 9.37
C LEU A 293 -23.66 7.62 10.26
N VAL A 294 -22.59 7.09 9.67
CA VAL A 294 -21.36 6.79 10.40
C VAL A 294 -20.33 7.88 10.16
N ASP A 295 -20.28 8.84 11.09
CA ASP A 295 -19.36 9.99 11.04
C ASP A 295 -17.92 9.64 11.48
N ASP A 296 -17.72 8.47 12.11
CA ASP A 296 -16.42 8.01 12.59
C ASP A 296 -15.72 7.14 11.53
N GLY A 297 -14.56 7.58 11.05
CA GLY A 297 -13.76 6.87 10.06
C GLY A 297 -13.37 5.45 10.49
N TRP A 298 -13.16 5.23 11.79
CA TRP A 298 -12.84 3.91 12.34
C TRP A 298 -14.02 2.93 12.25
N GLU A 299 -15.20 3.38 12.66
CA GLU A 299 -16.42 2.56 12.61
C GLU A 299 -16.82 2.29 11.16
N ARG A 300 -16.66 3.26 10.27
CA ARG A 300 -16.86 3.09 8.84
C ARG A 300 -15.97 2.00 8.27
N SER A 301 -14.67 2.08 8.53
CA SER A 301 -13.68 1.08 8.08
C SER A 301 -14.00 -0.32 8.60
N ARG A 302 -14.44 -0.43 9.85
CA ARG A 302 -14.86 -1.69 10.46
C ARG A 302 -16.09 -2.28 9.78
N ARG A 303 -17.11 -1.46 9.49
CA ARG A 303 -18.32 -1.88 8.78
C ARG A 303 -18.04 -2.31 7.35
N GLU A 304 -17.23 -1.58 6.62
CA GLU A 304 -16.80 -1.93 5.26
C GLU A 304 -16.17 -3.33 5.23
N ARG A 305 -15.25 -3.62 6.15
CA ARG A 305 -14.62 -4.94 6.29
C ARG A 305 -15.64 -6.02 6.64
N ALA A 306 -16.57 -5.73 7.56
CA ALA A 306 -17.60 -6.68 7.96
C ALA A 306 -18.54 -7.06 6.79
N VAL A 307 -18.89 -6.10 5.94
CA VAL A 307 -19.72 -6.37 4.75
C VAL A 307 -18.96 -7.24 3.75
N ILE A 308 -17.67 -6.95 3.47
CA ILE A 308 -16.86 -7.79 2.58
C ILE A 308 -16.77 -9.23 3.12
N ARG A 309 -16.52 -9.38 4.42
CA ARG A 309 -16.48 -10.71 5.07
C ARG A 309 -17.78 -11.46 4.92
N SER A 310 -18.92 -10.82 5.19
CA SER A 310 -20.24 -11.41 5.02
C SER A 310 -20.52 -11.84 3.58
N ILE A 311 -20.09 -11.06 2.59
CA ILE A 311 -20.24 -11.42 1.18
C ILE A 311 -19.40 -12.68 0.86
N LEU A 312 -18.16 -12.76 1.32
CA LEU A 312 -17.30 -13.93 1.11
C LEU A 312 -17.88 -15.21 1.71
N GLU A 313 -18.49 -15.12 2.90
CA GLU A 313 -19.13 -16.26 3.56
C GLU A 313 -20.31 -16.83 2.75
N ASN A 314 -20.94 -16.02 1.89
CA ASN A 314 -22.08 -16.40 1.08
C ASN A 314 -21.72 -16.93 -0.31
N VAL A 315 -20.47 -16.81 -0.75
CA VAL A 315 -20.02 -17.34 -2.05
C VAL A 315 -19.31 -18.68 -1.88
N PRO A 316 -19.78 -19.74 -2.56
CA PRO A 316 -19.14 -21.05 -2.48
C PRO A 316 -17.68 -21.00 -2.95
N VAL A 317 -16.78 -21.48 -2.12
CA VAL A 317 -15.35 -21.58 -2.45
C VAL A 317 -15.13 -22.72 -3.44
N PRO A 318 -14.45 -22.50 -4.58
CA PRO A 318 -14.13 -23.56 -5.51
C PRO A 318 -13.20 -24.60 -4.85
N ARG A 319 -13.41 -25.88 -5.19
CA ARG A 319 -12.65 -27.03 -4.64
C ARG A 319 -11.38 -27.29 -5.42
#